data_8c07d3c753938785648b84dae1a57d04
#
_entry.id   8c07d3c753938785648b84dae1a57d04
#
_cell.length_a   1.000
_cell.length_b   1.000
_cell.length_c   1.000
_cell.angle_alpha   90.00
_cell.angle_beta   90.00
_cell.angle_gamma   90.00
#
_symmetry.space_group_name_H-M   'P 1'
#
loop_
_entity.id
_entity.type
_entity.pdbx_description
1 polymer ?
#
loop_
_entity_poly.entity_id
_entity_poly.type
_entity_poly.pdbx_seq_one_letter_code
_entity_poly.pdbx_strand_id
1 'polypeptide(L)'
;GKFDTGIGRFIVLEQQEDKTLVITDNLYFEGKVFDGTCTDYKESEIRKLCESEVYDKFASEFGAENIIPNVADLTTVDGQKVFGECLTTVRPLIFDESRQYNDYLPNEEIPQPYWTCTAWSTAERGWGSSVAVVSPFGNFNFNCYYYNDGVRPFCILKSNIFVSNSFESIAP
;
A
#
# COMPACT_ATOMS: atom_id res chain seq x y z
N GLY A 1 -15.09 -7.90 2.14
CA GLY A 1 -15.22 -8.84 1.03
C GLY A 1 -14.14 -8.67 -0.02
N LYS A 2 -14.19 -9.50 -1.03
CA LYS A 2 -13.23 -9.46 -2.14
C LYS A 2 -13.97 -9.31 -3.46
N PHE A 3 -13.31 -8.77 -4.47
CA PHE A 3 -13.87 -8.66 -5.81
C PHE A 3 -12.78 -8.86 -6.86
N ASP A 4 -13.17 -9.39 -8.02
CA ASP A 4 -12.27 -9.61 -9.15
C ASP A 4 -12.35 -8.46 -10.15
N THR A 5 -11.22 -8.14 -10.74
CA THR A 5 -11.09 -7.13 -11.79
C THR A 5 -10.21 -7.67 -12.92
N GLY A 6 -10.11 -6.93 -14.02
CA GLY A 6 -9.19 -7.26 -15.10
C GLY A 6 -7.70 -7.16 -14.74
N ILE A 7 -7.39 -6.56 -13.60
CA ILE A 7 -6.01 -6.39 -13.12
C ILE A 7 -5.71 -7.20 -11.84
N GLY A 8 -6.62 -8.07 -11.43
CA GLY A 8 -6.44 -8.95 -10.28
C GLY A 8 -7.55 -8.82 -9.26
N ARG A 9 -7.40 -9.58 -8.17
CA ARG A 9 -8.36 -9.60 -7.07
C ARG A 9 -7.98 -8.55 -6.03
N PHE A 10 -9.00 -7.89 -5.48
CA PHE A 10 -8.87 -6.87 -4.44
C PHE A 10 -9.64 -7.26 -3.18
N ILE A 11 -9.15 -6.76 -2.05
CA ILE A 11 -9.83 -6.86 -0.75
C ILE A 11 -10.41 -5.49 -0.42
N VAL A 12 -11.68 -5.44 -0.02
CA VAL A 12 -12.28 -4.25 0.56
C VAL A 12 -11.89 -4.20 2.03
N LEU A 13 -11.09 -3.19 2.40
CA LEU A 13 -10.66 -2.99 3.78
C LEU A 13 -11.71 -2.23 4.59
N GLU A 14 -12.33 -1.23 3.97
CA GLU A 14 -13.36 -0.42 4.61
C GLU A 14 -14.24 0.18 3.53
N GLN A 15 -15.55 0.19 3.77
CA GLN A 15 -16.51 0.81 2.86
C GLN A 15 -17.29 1.88 3.60
N GLN A 16 -17.22 3.11 3.09
CA GLN A 16 -17.98 4.26 3.56
C GLN A 16 -18.97 4.67 2.47
N GLU A 17 -19.87 5.62 2.78
CA GLU A 17 -20.88 6.07 1.83
C GLU A 17 -20.26 6.60 0.53
N ASP A 18 -19.21 7.39 0.63
CA ASP A 18 -18.58 8.09 -0.50
C ASP A 18 -17.25 7.49 -0.96
N LYS A 19 -16.61 6.66 -0.14
CA LYS A 19 -15.31 6.09 -0.48
C LYS A 19 -15.15 4.65 0.03
N THR A 20 -14.38 3.88 -0.71
CA THR A 20 -14.06 2.48 -0.40
C THR A 20 -12.55 2.29 -0.46
N LEU A 21 -11.98 1.78 0.62
CA LEU A 21 -10.55 1.50 0.73
C LEU A 21 -10.29 0.07 0.28
N VAL A 22 -9.38 -0.10 -0.68
CA VAL A 22 -9.08 -1.41 -1.25
C VAL A 22 -7.58 -1.65 -1.33
N ILE A 23 -7.20 -2.92 -1.23
CA ILE A 23 -5.82 -3.38 -1.43
C ILE A 23 -5.84 -4.61 -2.33
N THR A 24 -4.77 -4.85 -3.06
CA THR A 24 -4.65 -6.09 -3.84
C THR A 24 -4.62 -7.31 -2.92
N ASP A 25 -5.23 -8.40 -3.33
CA ASP A 25 -5.25 -9.65 -2.54
C ASP A 25 -3.86 -10.27 -2.48
N ASN A 26 -3.06 -10.14 -3.52
CA ASN A 26 -1.69 -10.60 -3.59
C ASN A 26 -0.76 -9.45 -3.98
N LEU A 27 0.54 -9.74 -4.06
CA LEU A 27 1.52 -8.75 -4.51
C LEU A 27 1.26 -8.36 -5.96
N TYR A 28 1.49 -7.10 -6.27
CA TYR A 28 1.48 -6.60 -7.66
C TYR A 28 2.86 -6.75 -8.30
N PHE A 29 3.91 -6.59 -7.48
CA PHE A 29 5.29 -6.83 -7.88
C PHE A 29 6.03 -7.60 -6.79
N GLU A 30 6.96 -8.45 -7.21
CA GLU A 30 7.91 -9.13 -6.33
C GLU A 30 9.29 -8.54 -6.55
N GLY A 31 10.14 -8.65 -5.54
CA GLY A 31 11.57 -8.36 -5.67
C GLY A 31 11.91 -6.93 -6.03
N LYS A 32 11.26 -5.95 -5.41
CA LYS A 32 11.53 -4.52 -5.63
C LYS A 32 12.21 -3.91 -4.43
N VAL A 33 13.21 -3.05 -4.66
CA VAL A 33 13.81 -2.25 -3.58
C VAL A 33 12.87 -1.11 -3.23
N PHE A 34 12.89 -0.68 -1.96
CA PHE A 34 12.17 0.53 -1.56
C PHE A 34 12.82 1.75 -2.23
N ASP A 35 14.12 1.86 -2.11
CA ASP A 35 14.94 2.90 -2.74
C ASP A 35 16.40 2.48 -2.74
N GLY A 36 17.22 3.20 -3.48
CA GLY A 36 18.67 2.97 -3.49
C GLY A 36 19.43 3.67 -2.37
N THR A 37 18.84 4.70 -1.74
CA THR A 37 19.58 5.58 -0.83
C THR A 37 18.84 6.05 0.42
N CYS A 38 17.50 5.96 0.48
CA CYS A 38 16.75 6.57 1.58
C CYS A 38 15.51 5.79 2.00
N THR A 39 14.96 6.18 3.15
CA THR A 39 13.72 5.64 3.71
C THR A 39 12.56 6.62 3.61
N ASP A 40 12.73 7.75 2.93
CA ASP A 40 11.66 8.72 2.70
C ASP A 40 10.80 8.28 1.52
N TYR A 41 9.56 7.91 1.78
CA TYR A 41 8.65 7.46 0.74
C TYR A 41 8.48 8.50 -0.38
N LYS A 42 8.49 9.80 -0.04
CA LYS A 42 8.32 10.88 -1.03
C LYS A 42 9.38 10.81 -2.15
N GLU A 43 10.59 10.37 -1.81
CA GLU A 43 11.73 10.31 -2.72
C GLU A 43 12.01 8.90 -3.25
N SER A 44 11.19 7.91 -2.86
CA SER A 44 11.49 6.49 -3.08
C SER A 44 11.18 6.01 -4.49
N GLU A 45 11.89 4.97 -4.90
CA GLU A 45 11.62 4.24 -6.15
C GLU A 45 10.24 3.56 -6.10
N ILE A 46 9.82 3.09 -4.92
CA ILE A 46 8.49 2.50 -4.75
C ILE A 46 7.39 3.52 -5.03
N ARG A 47 7.56 4.77 -4.57
CA ARG A 47 6.59 5.82 -4.89
C ARG A 47 6.51 6.06 -6.39
N LYS A 48 7.66 6.15 -7.05
CA LYS A 48 7.71 6.37 -8.52
C LYS A 48 6.98 5.26 -9.26
N LEU A 49 7.19 4.00 -8.84
CA LEU A 49 6.52 2.83 -9.41
C LEU A 49 5.02 2.90 -9.20
N CYS A 50 4.56 3.18 -7.98
CA CYS A 50 3.14 3.25 -7.64
C CYS A 50 2.43 4.40 -8.37
N GLU A 51 3.05 5.57 -8.46
CA GLU A 51 2.45 6.76 -9.08
C GLU A 51 2.53 6.76 -10.62
N SER A 52 3.21 5.80 -11.23
CA SER A 52 3.33 5.66 -12.67
C SER A 52 2.70 4.38 -13.17
N GLU A 53 3.45 3.28 -13.22
CA GLU A 53 3.03 2.02 -13.82
C GLU A 53 1.81 1.41 -13.12
N VAL A 54 1.81 1.40 -11.79
CA VAL A 54 0.67 0.87 -11.03
C VAL A 54 -0.55 1.77 -11.19
N TYR A 55 -0.37 3.07 -11.01
CA TYR A 55 -1.45 4.03 -11.19
C TYR A 55 -2.11 3.91 -12.57
N ASP A 56 -1.32 3.80 -13.63
CA ASP A 56 -1.84 3.71 -14.99
C ASP A 56 -2.76 2.50 -15.16
N LYS A 57 -2.40 1.37 -14.58
CA LYS A 57 -3.23 0.16 -14.62
C LYS A 57 -4.52 0.34 -13.81
N PHE A 58 -4.42 0.93 -12.63
CA PHE A 58 -5.59 1.20 -11.78
C PHE A 58 -6.53 2.20 -12.43
N ALA A 59 -6.00 3.27 -13.01
CA ALA A 59 -6.80 4.28 -13.71
C ALA A 59 -7.50 3.69 -14.94
N SER A 60 -6.84 2.79 -15.65
CA SER A 60 -7.44 2.08 -16.78
C SER A 60 -8.59 1.17 -16.35
N GLU A 61 -8.46 0.51 -15.20
CA GLU A 61 -9.49 -0.42 -14.70
C GLU A 61 -10.66 0.30 -14.04
N PHE A 62 -10.38 1.26 -13.16
CA PHE A 62 -11.39 1.90 -12.32
C PHE A 62 -11.89 3.24 -12.85
N GLY A 63 -11.13 3.87 -13.75
CA GLY A 63 -11.35 5.25 -14.14
C GLY A 63 -10.53 6.19 -13.24
N ALA A 64 -9.73 7.07 -13.86
CA ALA A 64 -8.89 8.02 -13.11
C ALA A 64 -9.74 8.90 -12.17
N GLU A 65 -10.93 9.30 -12.61
CA GLU A 65 -11.86 10.12 -11.83
C GLU A 65 -12.41 9.42 -10.59
N ASN A 66 -12.29 8.11 -10.53
CA ASN A 66 -12.78 7.29 -9.40
C ASN A 66 -11.71 6.97 -8.36
N ILE A 67 -10.46 7.28 -8.65
CA ILE A 67 -9.36 7.12 -7.69
C ILE A 67 -9.21 8.40 -6.88
N ILE A 68 -9.46 8.32 -5.58
CA ILE A 68 -9.46 9.49 -4.70
C ILE A 68 -8.03 9.74 -4.19
N PRO A 69 -7.43 10.91 -4.49
CA PRO A 69 -6.15 11.28 -3.89
C PRO A 69 -6.25 11.31 -2.36
N ASN A 70 -5.20 10.87 -1.70
CA ASN A 70 -5.18 10.80 -0.24
C ASN A 70 -3.79 11.10 0.29
N VAL A 71 -3.74 11.57 1.54
CA VAL A 71 -2.49 11.94 2.21
C VAL A 71 -2.00 10.76 3.04
N ALA A 72 -0.76 10.34 2.80
CA ALA A 72 -0.08 9.36 3.64
C ALA A 72 0.72 10.10 4.71
N ASP A 73 0.42 9.84 5.97
CA ASP A 73 1.21 10.31 7.10
C ASP A 73 2.47 9.44 7.20
N LEU A 74 3.64 10.04 7.03
CA LEU A 74 4.92 9.34 7.02
C LEU A 74 5.61 9.33 8.39
N THR A 75 4.86 9.55 9.47
CA THR A 75 5.39 9.38 10.83
C THR A 75 5.97 7.97 10.98
N THR A 76 7.19 7.89 11.49
CA THR A 76 7.89 6.61 11.64
C THR A 76 7.19 5.69 12.63
N VAL A 77 7.58 4.42 12.66
CA VAL A 77 6.99 3.44 13.60
C VAL A 77 7.13 3.92 15.04
N ASP A 78 8.25 4.54 15.38
CA ASP A 78 8.52 5.07 16.73
C ASP A 78 8.09 6.54 16.92
N GLY A 79 7.26 7.08 16.02
CA GLY A 79 6.59 8.37 16.22
C GLY A 79 7.39 9.60 15.79
N GLN A 80 8.48 9.45 15.05
CA GLN A 80 9.26 10.59 14.54
C GLN A 80 8.59 11.20 13.31
N LYS A 81 8.55 12.53 13.23
CA LYS A 81 7.77 13.25 12.21
C LYS A 81 8.62 13.92 11.13
N VAL A 82 9.88 13.55 11.02
CA VAL A 82 10.82 14.20 10.11
C VAL A 82 10.42 14.08 8.63
N PHE A 83 9.72 13.00 8.26
CA PHE A 83 9.33 12.76 6.86
C PHE A 83 8.02 13.47 6.45
N GLY A 84 7.26 14.00 7.41
CA GLY A 84 6.04 14.74 7.13
C GLY A 84 4.93 13.91 6.51
N GLU A 85 4.34 14.43 5.44
CA GLU A 85 3.21 13.81 4.73
C GLU A 85 3.48 13.74 3.23
N CYS A 86 2.77 12.86 2.54
CA CYS A 86 2.87 12.71 1.10
C CYS A 86 1.47 12.59 0.48
N LEU A 87 1.15 13.46 -0.48
CA LEU A 87 -0.07 13.31 -1.28
C LEU A 87 0.14 12.15 -2.26
N THR A 88 -0.79 11.22 -2.27
CA THR A 88 -0.70 9.98 -3.06
C THR A 88 -2.02 9.67 -3.76
N THR A 89 -1.96 8.75 -4.71
CA THR A 89 -3.14 8.11 -5.32
C THR A 89 -3.13 6.62 -5.06
N VAL A 90 -2.13 5.91 -5.56
CA VAL A 90 -1.91 4.49 -5.30
C VAL A 90 -0.59 4.35 -4.55
N ARG A 91 -0.58 3.57 -3.50
CA ARG A 91 0.60 3.42 -2.63
C ARG A 91 0.54 2.14 -1.80
N PRO A 92 1.66 1.72 -1.20
CA PRO A 92 1.59 0.76 -0.10
C PRO A 92 0.81 1.32 1.09
N LEU A 93 0.39 0.47 2.01
CA LEU A 93 -0.18 0.92 3.28
C LEU A 93 0.86 1.68 4.10
N ILE A 94 0.41 2.60 4.96
CA ILE A 94 1.23 3.06 6.08
C ILE A 94 1.12 2.05 7.23
N PHE A 95 2.05 2.10 8.16
CA PHE A 95 2.12 1.15 9.28
C PHE A 95 0.83 1.11 10.10
N ASP A 96 0.24 2.28 10.40
CA ASP A 96 -1.01 2.36 11.16
C ASP A 96 -2.17 1.66 10.45
N GLU A 97 -2.27 1.79 9.14
CA GLU A 97 -3.27 1.05 8.35
C GLU A 97 -3.03 -0.45 8.41
N SER A 98 -1.77 -0.87 8.35
CA SER A 98 -1.43 -2.30 8.46
C SER A 98 -1.86 -2.90 9.79
N ARG A 99 -1.86 -2.11 10.87
CA ARG A 99 -2.39 -2.56 12.15
C ARG A 99 -3.91 -2.52 12.17
N GLN A 100 -4.51 -1.46 11.65
CA GLN A 100 -5.96 -1.27 11.66
C GLN A 100 -6.68 -2.36 10.87
N TYR A 101 -6.14 -2.72 9.72
CA TYR A 101 -6.76 -3.69 8.80
C TYR A 101 -6.07 -5.06 8.83
N ASN A 102 -5.31 -5.35 9.86
CA ASN A 102 -4.46 -6.53 9.93
C ASN A 102 -5.21 -7.85 9.71
N ASP A 103 -6.45 -7.94 10.16
CA ASP A 103 -7.26 -9.16 10.00
C ASP A 103 -7.56 -9.51 8.54
N TYR A 104 -7.45 -8.55 7.62
CA TYR A 104 -7.69 -8.76 6.19
C TYR A 104 -6.43 -9.08 5.40
N LEU A 105 -5.24 -8.85 5.98
CA LEU A 105 -3.98 -8.90 5.25
C LEU A 105 -3.36 -10.28 5.08
N PRO A 106 -3.48 -11.24 6.02
CA PRO A 106 -2.83 -12.53 5.85
C PRO A 106 -3.26 -13.25 4.58
N ASN A 107 -2.28 -13.68 3.80
CA ASN A 107 -2.47 -14.48 2.60
C ASN A 107 -1.21 -15.33 2.41
N GLU A 108 -1.32 -16.64 2.67
CA GLU A 108 -0.19 -17.56 2.59
C GLU A 108 0.39 -17.73 1.18
N GLU A 109 -0.35 -17.30 0.14
CA GLU A 109 0.13 -17.32 -1.23
C GLU A 109 1.10 -16.18 -1.53
N ILE A 110 1.18 -15.16 -0.67
CA ILE A 110 2.15 -14.06 -0.82
C ILE A 110 3.54 -14.62 -0.55
N PRO A 111 4.48 -14.52 -1.53
CA PRO A 111 5.75 -15.23 -1.44
C PRO A 111 6.83 -14.56 -0.58
N GLN A 112 6.63 -13.30 -0.21
CA GLN A 112 7.64 -12.51 0.52
C GLN A 112 6.99 -11.36 1.28
N PRO A 113 7.70 -10.76 2.26
CA PRO A 113 7.23 -9.52 2.88
C PRO A 113 7.05 -8.41 1.84
N TYR A 114 6.23 -7.44 2.17
CA TYR A 114 5.99 -6.29 1.30
C TYR A 114 6.15 -4.97 2.04
N TRP A 115 6.59 -3.96 1.27
CA TRP A 115 6.90 -2.65 1.79
C TRP A 115 5.66 -1.92 2.31
N THR A 116 5.85 -1.15 3.40
CA THR A 116 4.94 -0.06 3.76
C THR A 116 5.56 1.26 3.33
N CYS A 117 4.81 2.37 3.46
CA CYS A 117 5.36 3.72 3.27
C CYS A 117 6.16 4.21 4.48
N THR A 118 6.24 3.43 5.55
CA THR A 118 6.66 3.93 6.86
C THR A 118 8.10 3.52 7.18
N ALA A 119 8.97 4.52 7.38
CA ALA A 119 10.30 4.28 7.89
C ALA A 119 10.23 3.74 9.33
N TRP A 120 11.13 2.83 9.69
CA TRP A 120 11.17 2.23 11.02
C TRP A 120 11.48 3.26 12.11
N SER A 121 12.50 4.08 11.86
CA SER A 121 12.90 5.19 12.70
C SER A 121 13.67 6.21 11.85
N THR A 122 14.62 6.93 12.44
CA THR A 122 15.38 7.97 11.76
C THR A 122 16.88 7.69 11.82
N ALA A 123 17.64 8.34 10.92
CA ALA A 123 19.10 8.27 10.95
C ALA A 123 19.67 8.80 12.26
N GLU A 124 19.06 9.86 12.81
CA GLU A 124 19.45 10.43 14.08
C GLU A 124 19.36 9.43 15.24
N ARG A 125 18.41 8.50 15.14
CA ARG A 125 18.24 7.42 16.12
C ARG A 125 19.01 6.14 15.78
N GLY A 126 19.84 6.16 14.75
CA GLY A 126 20.64 5.01 14.34
C GLY A 126 19.92 4.02 13.43
N TRP A 127 18.77 4.36 12.85
CA TRP A 127 17.95 3.47 12.05
C TRP A 127 17.61 4.05 10.67
N GLY A 128 18.53 4.81 10.08
CA GLY A 128 18.29 5.52 8.82
C GLY A 128 18.14 4.66 7.59
N SER A 129 18.32 3.35 7.69
CA SER A 129 18.22 2.45 6.54
C SER A 129 17.01 1.51 6.56
N SER A 130 16.20 1.51 7.62
CA SER A 130 15.15 0.52 7.80
C SER A 130 13.76 1.06 7.48
N VAL A 131 12.97 0.25 6.74
CA VAL A 131 11.58 0.53 6.39
C VAL A 131 10.71 -0.61 6.91
N ALA A 132 9.55 -0.28 7.46
CA ALA A 132 8.62 -1.28 7.96
C ALA A 132 8.05 -2.12 6.82
N VAL A 133 7.97 -3.42 7.04
CA VAL A 133 7.39 -4.40 6.12
C VAL A 133 6.32 -5.23 6.83
N VAL A 134 5.43 -5.80 6.03
CA VAL A 134 4.40 -6.74 6.50
C VAL A 134 4.71 -8.10 5.90
N SER A 135 4.70 -9.15 6.73
CA SER A 135 4.90 -10.51 6.25
C SER A 135 3.64 -11.08 5.61
N PRO A 136 3.73 -12.20 4.87
CA PRO A 136 2.56 -12.88 4.32
C PRO A 136 1.50 -13.25 5.38
N PHE A 137 1.90 -13.42 6.62
CA PHE A 137 1.01 -13.77 7.74
C PHE A 137 0.52 -12.55 8.53
N GLY A 138 0.87 -11.33 8.08
CA GLY A 138 0.43 -10.10 8.73
C GLY A 138 1.34 -9.59 9.85
N ASN A 139 2.43 -10.28 10.16
CA ASN A 139 3.39 -9.83 11.17
C ASN A 139 4.21 -8.65 10.65
N PHE A 140 4.71 -7.84 11.57
CA PHE A 140 5.52 -6.68 11.24
C PHE A 140 7.00 -6.95 11.45
N ASN A 141 7.81 -6.39 10.57
CA ASN A 141 9.25 -6.42 10.65
C ASN A 141 9.80 -5.18 9.93
N PHE A 142 11.10 -5.11 9.76
CA PHE A 142 11.74 -4.05 8.99
C PHE A 142 12.84 -4.65 8.14
N ASN A 143 13.08 -4.04 6.98
CA ASN A 143 14.18 -4.39 6.09
C ASN A 143 14.89 -3.13 5.64
N CYS A 144 16.15 -3.28 5.29
CA CYS A 144 16.91 -2.18 4.70
C CYS A 144 16.29 -1.79 3.36
N TYR A 145 16.28 -0.50 3.07
CA TYR A 145 15.66 0.07 1.86
C TYR A 145 16.14 -0.57 0.55
N TYR A 146 17.31 -1.17 0.52
CA TYR A 146 17.85 -1.81 -0.70
C TYR A 146 17.51 -3.33 -0.79
N TYR A 147 16.81 -3.90 0.17
CA TYR A 147 16.36 -5.28 0.08
C TYR A 147 15.26 -5.42 -0.98
N ASN A 148 15.12 -6.64 -1.53
CA ASN A 148 14.11 -6.94 -2.52
C ASN A 148 12.87 -7.52 -1.85
N ASP A 149 11.84 -6.70 -1.70
CA ASP A 149 10.56 -7.10 -1.12
C ASP A 149 9.40 -6.81 -2.08
N GLY A 150 8.20 -7.21 -1.71
CA GLY A 150 7.03 -7.07 -2.56
C GLY A 150 6.39 -5.69 -2.52
N VAL A 151 5.53 -5.44 -3.50
CA VAL A 151 4.65 -4.26 -3.57
C VAL A 151 3.22 -4.73 -3.60
N ARG A 152 2.43 -4.31 -2.59
CA ARG A 152 1.00 -4.63 -2.46
C ARG A 152 0.22 -3.32 -2.44
N PRO A 153 -0.26 -2.86 -3.60
CA PRO A 153 -0.85 -1.52 -3.72
C PRO A 153 -2.21 -1.38 -3.05
N PHE A 154 -2.41 -0.23 -2.45
CA PHE A 154 -3.63 0.25 -1.81
C PHE A 154 -4.10 1.51 -2.55
N CYS A 155 -5.42 1.69 -2.66
CA CYS A 155 -6.00 2.95 -3.10
C CYS A 155 -7.38 3.16 -2.49
N ILE A 156 -7.90 4.38 -2.66
CA ILE A 156 -9.23 4.77 -2.23
C ILE A 156 -10.05 5.05 -3.48
N LEU A 157 -11.19 4.37 -3.59
CA LEU A 157 -12.09 4.49 -4.73
C LEU A 157 -13.40 5.17 -4.32
N LYS A 158 -14.05 5.86 -5.25
CA LYS A 158 -15.41 6.34 -5.04
C LYS A 158 -16.35 5.13 -4.88
N SER A 159 -17.16 5.14 -3.84
CA SER A 159 -18.06 4.02 -3.54
C SER A 159 -19.12 3.78 -4.59
N ASN A 160 -19.49 4.79 -5.37
CA ASN A 160 -20.55 4.67 -6.38
C ASN A 160 -20.21 3.67 -7.50
N ILE A 161 -18.93 3.38 -7.75
CA ILE A 161 -18.56 2.39 -8.76
C ILE A 161 -19.01 0.97 -8.39
N PHE A 162 -19.21 0.69 -7.11
CA PHE A 162 -19.67 -0.62 -6.63
C PHE A 162 -21.19 -0.77 -6.67
N VAL A 163 -21.90 0.32 -6.88
CA VAL A 163 -23.38 0.32 -6.96
C VAL A 163 -23.86 0.27 -8.40
N SER A 164 -23.17 0.99 -9.31
CA SER A 164 -23.62 1.23 -10.68
C SER A 164 -22.92 0.34 -11.71
N ASN A 165 -22.06 -0.58 -11.29
CA ASN A 165 -21.23 -1.29 -12.22
C ASN A 165 -20.96 -2.73 -11.78
N SER A 166 -20.17 -3.42 -12.53
CA SER A 166 -20.02 -4.85 -12.53
C SER A 166 -18.98 -5.42 -11.54
N PHE A 167 -18.49 -4.63 -10.59
CA PHE A 167 -17.61 -5.19 -9.57
C PHE A 167 -18.44 -5.88 -8.50
N GLU A 168 -18.53 -7.21 -8.57
CA GLU A 168 -19.27 -8.01 -7.61
C GLU A 168 -18.35 -8.41 -6.45
N SER A 169 -18.86 -8.23 -5.21
CA SER A 169 -18.16 -8.68 -4.03
C SER A 169 -18.19 -10.20 -3.96
N ILE A 170 -17.04 -10.80 -3.67
CA ILE A 170 -16.92 -12.23 -3.42
C ILE A 170 -17.09 -12.44 -1.91
N ALA A 171 -18.00 -13.32 -1.52
CA ALA A 171 -18.18 -13.67 -0.12
C ALA A 171 -16.89 -14.21 0.49
N PRO A 172 -16.54 -13.84 1.74
CA PRO A 172 -15.34 -14.32 2.42
C PRO A 172 -15.39 -15.82 2.67
#